data_8c56c97419a545857b6b76527cdb1a45
#
_entry.id   8c56c97419a545857b6b76527cdb1a45
#
_cell.length_a   1.000
_cell.length_b   1.000
_cell.length_c   1.000
_cell.angle_alpha   90.00
_cell.angle_beta   90.00
_cell.angle_gamma   90.00
#
_symmetry.space_group_name_H-M   'P 1'
#
loop_
_entity.id
_entity.type
_entity.pdbx_description
1 polymer ?
#
loop_
_entity_poly.entity_id
_entity_poly.type
_entity_poly.pdbx_seq_one_letter_code
_entity_poly.pdbx_strand_id
1 'polypeptide(L)'
;NKDYSVAIHYRQYPELAEVAKKIAHDIQRMQPEFKVNEGKYVFELLPAEADKGQAIQKILDHYNFQKVLPIFIGDDKTDESGFKTINNYHGVSIKVGEEETQACCRLKNVADVAHFLDLFLQFLKTPLSRQSQVSKGEKACLN
;
A
#
# COMPACT_ATOMS: atom_id res chain seq x y z
N ASN A 1 3.11 -10.88 18.75
CA ASN A 1 1.65 -10.87 18.70
C ASN A 1 1.18 -9.43 18.54
N LYS A 2 0.57 -9.13 17.43
CA LYS A 2 -0.21 -7.90 17.22
C LYS A 2 -1.65 -8.33 17.47
N ASP A 3 -2.45 -7.58 18.18
CA ASP A 3 -3.79 -8.00 18.67
C ASP A 3 -4.69 -8.70 17.63
N TYR A 4 -4.41 -8.53 16.34
CA TYR A 4 -5.16 -9.07 15.22
C TYR A 4 -4.34 -9.91 14.23
N SER A 5 -3.06 -10.14 14.48
CA SER A 5 -2.22 -10.96 13.59
C SER A 5 -1.12 -11.69 14.34
N VAL A 6 -0.70 -12.83 13.78
CA VAL A 6 0.42 -13.62 14.27
C VAL A 6 1.41 -13.84 13.15
N ALA A 7 2.70 -13.57 13.40
CA ALA A 7 3.77 -13.78 12.44
C ALA A 7 4.69 -14.92 12.89
N ILE A 8 4.98 -15.84 11.98
CA ILE A 8 5.93 -16.93 12.16
C ILE A 8 7.18 -16.59 11.37
N HIS A 9 8.20 -16.08 12.06
CA HIS A 9 9.48 -15.72 11.45
C HIS A 9 10.44 -16.91 11.44
N TYR A 10 11.08 -17.18 10.29
CA TYR A 10 12.09 -18.24 10.13
C TYR A 10 13.41 -17.70 9.54
N ARG A 11 13.62 -16.35 9.57
CA ARG A 11 14.82 -15.72 9.01
C ARG A 11 16.13 -16.24 9.61
N GLN A 12 16.15 -16.57 10.92
CA GLN A 12 17.34 -17.09 11.60
C GLN A 12 17.60 -18.57 11.29
N TYR A 13 16.59 -19.29 10.81
CA TYR A 13 16.61 -20.71 10.48
C TYR A 13 15.86 -20.96 9.17
N PRO A 14 16.44 -20.54 8.00
CA PRO A 14 15.78 -20.65 6.71
C PRO A 14 15.38 -22.07 6.32
N GLU A 15 16.08 -23.07 6.84
CA GLU A 15 15.77 -24.51 6.68
C GLU A 15 14.44 -24.91 7.27
N LEU A 16 13.88 -24.12 8.18
CA LEU A 16 12.57 -24.37 8.80
C LEU A 16 11.40 -23.78 7.98
N ALA A 17 11.65 -23.26 6.77
CA ALA A 17 10.60 -22.67 5.94
C ALA A 17 9.39 -23.57 5.75
N GLU A 18 9.60 -24.85 5.40
CA GLU A 18 8.51 -25.81 5.18
C GLU A 18 7.75 -26.14 6.47
N VAL A 19 8.45 -26.18 7.60
CA VAL A 19 7.82 -26.37 8.91
C VAL A 19 6.96 -25.17 9.28
N ALA A 20 7.49 -23.95 9.11
CA ALA A 20 6.75 -22.71 9.37
C ALA A 20 5.52 -22.59 8.46
N LYS A 21 5.66 -22.93 7.18
CA LYS A 21 4.56 -22.99 6.22
C LYS A 21 3.47 -23.96 6.65
N LYS A 22 3.86 -25.18 7.00
CA LYS A 22 2.92 -26.18 7.47
C LYS A 22 2.15 -25.71 8.70
N ILE A 23 2.84 -25.14 9.70
CA ILE A 23 2.20 -24.62 10.91
C ILE A 23 1.18 -23.52 10.56
N ALA A 24 1.56 -22.57 9.70
CA ALA A 24 0.66 -21.49 9.30
C ALA A 24 -0.61 -22.03 8.63
N HIS A 25 -0.47 -22.96 7.71
CA HIS A 25 -1.63 -23.56 7.02
C HIS A 25 -2.44 -24.50 7.90
N ASP A 26 -1.83 -25.19 8.86
CA ASP A 26 -2.55 -25.99 9.83
C ASP A 26 -3.43 -25.10 10.72
N ILE A 27 -2.90 -23.97 11.18
CA ILE A 27 -3.68 -22.97 11.93
C ILE A 27 -4.82 -22.42 11.08
N GLN A 28 -4.55 -22.04 9.81
CA GLN A 28 -5.58 -21.55 8.90
C GLN A 28 -6.72 -22.57 8.70
N ARG A 29 -6.41 -23.86 8.60
CA ARG A 29 -7.43 -24.91 8.50
C ARG A 29 -8.28 -25.04 9.74
N MET A 30 -7.69 -24.82 10.91
CA MET A 30 -8.41 -24.87 12.21
C MET A 30 -9.19 -23.59 12.49
N GLN A 31 -8.78 -22.46 11.88
CA GLN A 31 -9.32 -21.13 12.10
C GLN A 31 -9.53 -20.45 10.72
N PRO A 32 -10.63 -20.78 10.00
CA PRO A 32 -10.89 -20.30 8.64
C PRO A 32 -11.06 -18.76 8.53
N GLU A 33 -11.30 -18.10 9.67
CA GLU A 33 -11.35 -16.65 9.76
C GLU A 33 -10.01 -15.95 9.54
N PHE A 34 -8.90 -16.72 9.47
CA PHE A 34 -7.58 -16.22 9.14
C PHE A 34 -7.16 -16.64 7.72
N LYS A 35 -6.38 -15.78 7.06
CA LYS A 35 -5.63 -16.09 5.84
C LYS A 35 -4.13 -16.09 6.14
N VAL A 36 -3.38 -16.91 5.41
CA VAL A 36 -1.91 -16.90 5.44
C VAL A 36 -1.40 -15.93 4.38
N ASN A 37 -0.58 -14.98 4.81
CA ASN A 37 0.21 -14.12 3.94
C ASN A 37 1.68 -14.57 3.97
N GLU A 38 2.27 -14.83 2.80
CA GLU A 38 3.64 -15.29 2.66
C GLU A 38 4.54 -14.09 2.34
N GLY A 39 5.45 -13.76 3.26
CA GLY A 39 6.44 -12.71 3.10
C GLY A 39 7.86 -13.25 3.08
N LYS A 40 8.85 -12.37 2.95
CA LYS A 40 10.26 -12.76 2.95
C LYS A 40 10.68 -13.25 4.33
N TYR A 41 10.86 -14.57 4.48
CA TYR A 41 11.21 -15.25 5.74
C TYR A 41 10.16 -15.14 6.85
N VAL A 42 8.88 -15.00 6.49
CA VAL A 42 7.79 -14.91 7.44
C VAL A 42 6.49 -15.45 6.83
N PHE A 43 5.68 -16.13 7.64
CA PHE A 43 4.27 -16.37 7.36
C PHE A 43 3.44 -15.58 8.37
N GLU A 44 2.51 -14.77 7.88
CA GLU A 44 1.59 -14.01 8.71
C GLU A 44 0.18 -14.61 8.62
N LEU A 45 -0.42 -14.83 9.78
CA LEU A 45 -1.84 -15.14 9.91
C LEU A 45 -2.58 -13.81 10.16
N LEU A 46 -3.40 -13.42 9.21
CA LEU A 46 -4.19 -12.19 9.23
C LEU A 46 -5.68 -12.55 9.18
N PRO A 47 -6.58 -11.73 9.75
CA PRO A 47 -8.00 -11.91 9.50
C PRO A 47 -8.28 -12.02 8.00
N ALA A 48 -9.12 -12.97 7.59
CA ALA A 48 -9.41 -13.23 6.17
C ALA A 48 -9.96 -11.98 5.46
N GLU A 49 -10.72 -11.16 6.21
CA GLU A 49 -11.27 -9.89 5.75
C GLU A 49 -10.24 -8.73 5.74
N ALA A 50 -9.02 -8.95 6.28
CA ALA A 50 -8.00 -7.90 6.28
C ALA A 50 -7.55 -7.61 4.84
N ASP A 51 -8.01 -6.49 4.31
CA ASP A 51 -7.72 -5.99 2.98
C ASP A 51 -7.48 -4.49 3.03
N LYS A 52 -6.35 -4.04 2.45
CA LYS A 52 -5.97 -2.63 2.48
C LYS A 52 -6.95 -1.76 1.70
N GLY A 53 -7.51 -2.27 0.61
CA GLY A 53 -8.52 -1.56 -0.17
C GLY A 53 -9.79 -1.33 0.61
N GLN A 54 -10.28 -2.35 1.32
CA GLN A 54 -11.47 -2.21 2.19
C GLN A 54 -11.20 -1.24 3.35
N ALA A 55 -10.01 -1.28 3.95
CA ALA A 55 -9.65 -0.35 5.02
C ALA A 55 -9.63 1.10 4.51
N ILE A 56 -9.02 1.33 3.34
CA ILE A 56 -9.01 2.64 2.68
C ILE A 56 -10.43 3.10 2.37
N GLN A 57 -11.27 2.22 1.80
CA GLN A 57 -12.66 2.54 1.50
C GLN A 57 -13.42 2.98 2.74
N LYS A 58 -13.33 2.22 3.84
CA LYS A 58 -13.97 2.58 5.11
C LYS A 58 -13.53 3.96 5.63
N ILE A 59 -12.22 4.28 5.48
CA ILE A 59 -11.69 5.59 5.87
C ILE A 59 -12.28 6.69 4.98
N LEU A 60 -12.26 6.51 3.66
CA LEU A 60 -12.77 7.51 2.72
C LEU A 60 -14.28 7.74 2.90
N ASP A 61 -15.05 6.68 3.11
CA ASP A 61 -16.51 6.77 3.33
C ASP A 61 -16.83 7.45 4.67
N HIS A 62 -16.06 7.13 5.72
CA HIS A 62 -16.27 7.70 7.05
C HIS A 62 -16.07 9.22 7.10
N TYR A 63 -15.07 9.72 6.40
CA TYR A 63 -14.68 11.13 6.45
C TYR A 63 -15.34 11.99 5.35
N ASN A 64 -16.18 11.42 4.49
CA ASN A 64 -16.89 12.13 3.41
C ASN A 64 -15.98 13.04 2.58
N PHE A 65 -14.92 12.48 2.03
CA PHE A 65 -13.86 13.20 1.30
C PHE A 65 -14.26 13.70 -0.10
N GLN A 66 -15.43 14.35 -0.23
CA GLN A 66 -15.91 14.86 -1.53
C GLN A 66 -15.00 15.94 -2.18
N LYS A 67 -14.10 16.54 -1.40
CA LYS A 67 -13.21 17.62 -1.86
C LYS A 67 -11.73 17.33 -1.60
N VAL A 68 -11.36 16.08 -1.41
CA VAL A 68 -9.99 15.67 -1.07
C VAL A 68 -9.46 14.75 -2.15
N LEU A 69 -8.23 14.94 -2.57
CA LEU A 69 -7.53 14.02 -3.45
C LEU A 69 -6.81 12.98 -2.57
N PRO A 70 -7.27 11.75 -2.49
CA PRO A 70 -6.56 10.73 -1.73
C PRO A 70 -5.28 10.30 -2.46
N ILE A 71 -4.19 10.14 -1.71
CA ILE A 71 -2.91 9.65 -2.22
C ILE A 71 -2.54 8.41 -1.41
N PHE A 72 -2.23 7.31 -2.08
CA PHE A 72 -1.79 6.07 -1.46
C PHE A 72 -0.48 5.59 -2.07
N ILE A 73 0.53 5.36 -1.23
CA ILE A 73 1.86 4.90 -1.63
C ILE A 73 2.08 3.52 -1.01
N GLY A 74 2.53 2.56 -1.81
CA GLY A 74 2.77 1.19 -1.36
C GLY A 74 3.87 0.49 -2.15
N ASP A 75 4.48 -0.54 -1.55
CA ASP A 75 5.58 -1.30 -2.14
C ASP A 75 5.27 -2.80 -2.26
N ASP A 76 4.30 -3.30 -1.52
CA ASP A 76 3.95 -4.70 -1.44
C ASP A 76 2.84 -5.12 -2.41
N LYS A 77 2.76 -6.43 -2.69
CA LYS A 77 1.64 -7.03 -3.43
C LYS A 77 0.30 -6.82 -2.73
N THR A 78 0.29 -6.74 -1.41
CA THR A 78 -0.92 -6.48 -0.62
C THR A 78 -1.44 -5.06 -0.78
N ASP A 79 -0.65 -4.13 -1.34
CA ASP A 79 -1.06 -2.76 -1.63
C ASP A 79 -1.89 -2.63 -2.91
N GLU A 80 -1.90 -3.66 -3.76
CA GLU A 80 -2.63 -3.63 -5.03
C GLU A 80 -4.14 -3.41 -4.83
N SER A 81 -4.74 -4.01 -3.79
CA SER A 81 -6.14 -3.73 -3.45
C SER A 81 -6.35 -2.27 -3.04
N GLY A 82 -5.37 -1.67 -2.35
CA GLY A 82 -5.36 -0.25 -2.01
C GLY A 82 -5.25 0.64 -3.26
N PHE A 83 -4.36 0.32 -4.19
CA PHE A 83 -4.23 1.05 -5.45
C PHE A 83 -5.54 1.02 -6.24
N LYS A 84 -6.16 -0.15 -6.38
CA LYS A 84 -7.46 -0.28 -7.04
C LYS A 84 -8.52 0.59 -6.39
N THR A 85 -8.61 0.58 -5.07
CA THR A 85 -9.58 1.40 -4.34
C THR A 85 -9.33 2.90 -4.58
N ILE A 86 -8.09 3.37 -4.44
CA ILE A 86 -7.73 4.78 -4.67
C ILE A 86 -8.05 5.21 -6.10
N ASN A 87 -7.76 4.35 -7.10
CA ASN A 87 -8.09 4.64 -8.50
C ASN A 87 -9.60 4.81 -8.71
N ASN A 88 -10.43 3.99 -8.05
CA ASN A 88 -11.90 4.11 -8.10
C ASN A 88 -12.40 5.42 -7.50
N TYR A 89 -11.68 5.98 -6.52
CA TYR A 89 -11.97 7.29 -5.93
C TYR A 89 -11.29 8.45 -6.68
N HIS A 90 -10.76 8.19 -7.91
CA HIS A 90 -10.03 9.19 -8.73
C HIS A 90 -8.86 9.84 -7.97
N GLY A 91 -8.25 9.10 -7.05
CA GLY A 91 -7.07 9.49 -6.31
C GLY A 91 -5.76 9.17 -7.04
N VAL A 92 -4.65 9.39 -6.36
CA VAL A 92 -3.30 9.09 -6.88
C VAL A 92 -2.74 7.87 -6.15
N SER A 93 -2.56 6.79 -6.88
CA SER A 93 -1.90 5.57 -6.39
C SER A 93 -0.46 5.51 -6.89
N ILE A 94 0.48 5.23 -5.99
CA ILE A 94 1.92 5.27 -6.26
C ILE A 94 2.56 3.96 -5.81
N LYS A 95 3.03 3.16 -6.76
CA LYS A 95 3.85 1.98 -6.50
C LYS A 95 5.29 2.38 -6.23
N VAL A 96 5.89 1.78 -5.20
CA VAL A 96 7.34 1.85 -4.96
C VAL A 96 7.96 0.53 -5.39
N GLY A 97 9.00 0.58 -6.26
CA GLY A 97 9.62 -0.60 -6.83
C GLY A 97 9.16 -0.88 -8.26
N GLU A 98 9.65 -1.98 -8.86
CA GLU A 98 9.53 -2.24 -10.30
C GLU A 98 8.53 -3.34 -10.67
N GLU A 99 7.94 -4.03 -9.68
CA GLU A 99 6.99 -5.09 -9.93
C GLU A 99 5.74 -4.57 -10.67
N GLU A 100 5.02 -5.48 -11.31
CA GLU A 100 3.74 -5.18 -11.95
C GLU A 100 2.75 -4.60 -10.95
N THR A 101 1.96 -3.62 -11.39
CA THR A 101 1.06 -2.89 -10.49
C THR A 101 -0.12 -2.27 -11.23
N GLN A 102 -1.23 -2.10 -10.49
CA GLN A 102 -2.39 -1.31 -10.90
C GLN A 102 -2.26 0.18 -10.50
N ALA A 103 -1.17 0.58 -9.81
CA ALA A 103 -0.94 1.98 -9.46
C ALA A 103 -0.77 2.85 -10.72
N CYS A 104 -1.30 4.06 -10.69
CA CYS A 104 -1.20 5.00 -11.81
C CYS A 104 0.16 5.72 -11.88
N CYS A 105 0.94 5.72 -10.80
CA CYS A 105 2.25 6.33 -10.73
C CYS A 105 3.27 5.37 -10.11
N ARG A 106 4.58 5.69 -10.30
CA ARG A 106 5.67 4.86 -9.76
C ARG A 106 6.80 5.72 -9.20
N LEU A 107 7.36 5.26 -8.09
CA LEU A 107 8.64 5.69 -7.54
C LEU A 107 9.58 4.49 -7.49
N LYS A 108 10.88 4.67 -7.70
CA LYS A 108 11.83 3.54 -7.80
C LYS A 108 12.15 2.93 -6.45
N ASN A 109 12.24 3.76 -5.41
CA ASN A 109 12.71 3.35 -4.09
C ASN A 109 12.26 4.31 -2.99
N VAL A 110 12.59 3.99 -1.74
CA VAL A 110 12.24 4.77 -0.54
C VAL A 110 12.83 6.18 -0.57
N ALA A 111 14.01 6.39 -1.17
CA ALA A 111 14.61 7.72 -1.27
C ALA A 111 13.76 8.62 -2.18
N ASP A 112 13.21 8.09 -3.26
CA ASP A 112 12.29 8.82 -4.14
C ASP A 112 10.98 9.16 -3.42
N VAL A 113 10.51 8.32 -2.50
CA VAL A 113 9.34 8.64 -1.65
C VAL A 113 9.64 9.85 -0.77
N ALA A 114 10.80 9.87 -0.11
CA ALA A 114 11.19 10.99 0.73
C ALA A 114 11.28 12.29 -0.10
N HIS A 115 11.91 12.22 -1.27
CA HIS A 115 12.02 13.36 -2.18
C HIS A 115 10.64 13.85 -2.66
N PHE A 116 9.76 12.92 -3.03
CA PHE A 116 8.37 13.27 -3.40
C PHE A 116 7.65 14.00 -2.27
N LEU A 117 7.76 13.52 -1.03
CA LEU A 117 7.11 14.15 0.12
C LEU A 117 7.66 15.55 0.39
N ASP A 118 8.98 15.75 0.23
CA ASP A 118 9.62 17.07 0.38
C ASP A 118 9.11 18.06 -0.69
N LEU A 119 9.06 17.64 -1.96
CA LEU A 119 8.52 18.46 -3.05
C LEU A 119 7.04 18.77 -2.82
N PHE A 120 6.26 17.77 -2.40
CA PHE A 120 4.85 17.96 -2.12
C PHE A 120 4.62 18.95 -0.98
N LEU A 121 5.42 18.86 0.09
CA LEU A 121 5.38 19.82 1.19
C LEU A 121 5.73 21.24 0.75
N GLN A 122 6.74 21.39 -0.12
CA GLN A 122 7.11 22.70 -0.69
C GLN A 122 5.97 23.26 -1.55
N PHE A 123 5.33 22.43 -2.37
CA PHE A 123 4.18 22.81 -3.16
C PHE A 123 3.02 23.30 -2.30
N LEU A 124 2.70 22.60 -1.21
CA LEU A 124 1.64 23.00 -0.28
C LEU A 124 1.93 24.34 0.44
N LYS A 125 3.21 24.65 0.67
CA LYS A 125 3.64 25.93 1.28
C LYS A 125 3.66 27.09 0.28
N THR A 126 3.57 26.82 -1.01
CA THR A 126 3.59 27.86 -2.05
C THR A 126 2.23 28.57 -2.11
N PRO A 127 2.19 29.92 -2.09
CA PRO A 127 0.93 30.65 -2.18
C PRO A 127 0.12 30.28 -3.44
N LEU A 128 -1.19 30.16 -3.31
CA LEU A 128 -2.13 29.78 -4.39
C LEU A 128 -1.96 30.60 -5.67
N SER A 129 -1.55 31.86 -5.56
CA SER A 129 -1.27 32.73 -6.71
C SER A 129 -0.11 32.25 -7.60
N ARG A 130 0.81 31.45 -7.08
CA ARG A 130 1.91 30.83 -7.83
C ARG A 130 1.63 29.40 -8.27
N GLN A 131 0.75 28.68 -7.58
CA GLN A 131 0.39 27.30 -7.94
C GLN A 131 -0.34 27.19 -9.28
N SER A 132 -1.12 28.21 -9.66
CA SER A 132 -1.84 28.29 -10.94
C SER A 132 -0.93 28.47 -12.18
N GLN A 133 0.33 28.83 -11.99
CA GLN A 133 1.29 28.97 -13.12
C GLN A 133 2.02 27.64 -13.43
N VAL A 134 2.17 26.74 -12.46
CA VAL A 134 2.82 25.45 -12.66
C VAL A 134 1.92 24.51 -13.50
N SER A 135 0.59 24.61 -13.35
CA SER A 135 -0.37 23.77 -14.09
C SER A 135 -0.49 24.11 -15.59
N LYS A 136 0.07 25.21 -16.06
CA LYS A 136 0.07 25.60 -17.48
C LYS A 136 1.29 25.13 -18.26
N GLY A 137 2.34 24.65 -17.60
CA GLY A 137 3.62 24.24 -18.20
C GLY A 137 3.78 22.75 -18.51
N GLU A 138 2.99 21.86 -17.91
CA GLU A 138 3.17 20.40 -18.03
C GLU A 138 1.95 19.70 -18.63
N LYS A 139 1.61 20.04 -19.87
CA LYS A 139 0.85 19.16 -20.77
C LYS A 139 1.77 18.31 -21.63
N ALA A 140 2.89 17.88 -21.11
CA ALA A 140 3.83 17.03 -21.84
C ALA A 140 4.37 15.98 -20.88
N CYS A 141 3.71 14.84 -20.81
CA CYS A 141 4.24 13.50 -20.55
C CYS A 141 3.10 12.56 -20.14
N LEU A 142 2.18 12.30 -21.06
CA LEU A 142 1.32 11.12 -21.09
C LEU A 142 1.29 10.63 -22.54
N ASN A 143 2.32 9.90 -22.92
CA ASN A 143 2.33 8.92 -24.00
C ASN A 143 3.19 7.74 -23.54
#